data_b78cc9c5c432869a82353864b2df85db
#
_entry.id   b78cc9c5c432869a82353864b2df85db
#
_cell.length_a   1.000
_cell.length_b   1.000
_cell.length_c   1.000
_cell.angle_alpha   90.00
_cell.angle_beta   90.00
_cell.angle_gamma   90.00
#
_symmetry.space_group_name_H-M   'P 1'
#
loop_
_entity.id
_entity.type
_entity.pdbx_description
1 polymer ?
#
loop_
_entity_poly.entity_id
_entity_poly.type
_entity_poly.pdbx_seq_one_letter_code
_entity_poly.pdbx_strand_id
1 'polypeptide(L)'
;MRSPLLSKALSIGAVLGLVSLALTRIGHLVDERQGRQAEAVRSVERSDAGAQTLVGPWLARRCVEEWDTTVGEGRDRKTQTERREWQWRLAPDRLQANGELRSEPRRRGLYTVHAYGATLKAEATWSTDAALAPPQGRPGARLHCGPLQVVLSLSDARGVREAALNANGQAMTVAAGTDDPQMPRGLQAELPTGWNSAPVGRAAALQVTMQLGLAGTERLAWVPAAGQTEWRLKSDWPHPSFGG
;
A
#
# COMPACT_ATOMS: atom_id res chain seq x y z
N MET A 1 -16.45 73.97 -2.09
CA MET A 1 -16.64 73.21 -3.34
C MET A 1 -16.11 71.78 -3.13
N ARG A 2 -16.98 70.79 -3.02
CA ARG A 2 -16.55 69.37 -2.89
C ARG A 2 -16.13 68.91 -4.28
N SER A 3 -14.89 68.50 -4.43
CA SER A 3 -14.36 68.03 -5.73
C SER A 3 -15.10 66.79 -6.17
N PRO A 4 -15.72 66.73 -7.36
CA PRO A 4 -16.47 65.58 -7.83
C PRO A 4 -15.61 64.31 -7.99
N LEU A 5 -14.30 64.46 -8.01
CA LEU A 5 -13.34 63.35 -8.03
C LEU A 5 -13.26 62.62 -6.69
N LEU A 6 -13.30 63.36 -5.58
CA LEU A 6 -13.21 62.79 -4.24
C LEU A 6 -14.45 61.95 -3.88
N SER A 7 -15.65 62.39 -4.27
CA SER A 7 -16.87 61.63 -4.05
C SER A 7 -16.92 60.34 -4.89
N LYS A 8 -16.41 60.38 -6.13
CA LYS A 8 -16.30 59.17 -6.98
C LYS A 8 -15.28 58.17 -6.43
N ALA A 9 -14.11 58.63 -5.98
CA ALA A 9 -13.10 57.78 -5.37
C ALA A 9 -13.62 57.14 -4.08
N LEU A 10 -14.37 57.85 -3.26
CA LEU A 10 -14.95 57.34 -2.02
C LEU A 10 -16.05 56.31 -2.27
N SER A 11 -16.90 56.51 -3.28
CA SER A 11 -17.91 55.54 -3.68
C SER A 11 -17.29 54.26 -4.27
N ILE A 12 -16.23 54.34 -5.09
CA ILE A 12 -15.52 53.20 -5.59
C ILE A 12 -14.86 52.43 -4.45
N GLY A 13 -14.21 53.12 -3.51
CA GLY A 13 -13.59 52.51 -2.31
C GLY A 13 -14.63 51.79 -1.46
N ALA A 14 -15.81 52.42 -1.24
CA ALA A 14 -16.90 51.78 -0.49
C ALA A 14 -17.42 50.51 -1.18
N VAL A 15 -17.61 50.53 -2.48
CA VAL A 15 -18.03 49.34 -3.25
C VAL A 15 -16.97 48.25 -3.19
N LEU A 16 -15.69 48.56 -3.38
CA LEU A 16 -14.61 47.60 -3.27
C LEU A 16 -14.52 46.98 -1.86
N GLY A 17 -14.70 47.80 -0.84
CA GLY A 17 -14.75 47.36 0.56
C GLY A 17 -15.89 46.37 0.83
N LEU A 18 -17.10 46.68 0.34
CA LEU A 18 -18.26 45.81 0.45
C LEU A 18 -18.07 44.48 -0.29
N VAL A 19 -17.54 44.54 -1.52
CA VAL A 19 -17.25 43.32 -2.31
C VAL A 19 -16.20 42.49 -1.59
N SER A 20 -15.12 43.09 -1.09
CA SER A 20 -14.08 42.35 -0.35
C SER A 20 -14.65 41.69 0.91
N LEU A 21 -15.51 42.39 1.64
CA LEU A 21 -16.19 41.81 2.81
C LEU A 21 -17.11 40.65 2.44
N ALA A 22 -17.85 40.76 1.35
CA ALA A 22 -18.70 39.67 0.85
C ALA A 22 -17.88 38.46 0.45
N LEU A 23 -16.77 38.66 -0.27
CA LEU A 23 -15.88 37.57 -0.69
C LEU A 23 -15.24 36.87 0.51
N THR A 24 -14.79 37.56 1.52
CA THR A 24 -14.26 36.94 2.75
C THR A 24 -15.32 36.11 3.47
N ARG A 25 -16.58 36.61 3.54
CA ARG A 25 -17.69 35.83 4.15
C ARG A 25 -18.01 34.55 3.36
N ILE A 26 -17.97 34.62 2.02
CA ILE A 26 -18.17 33.45 1.16
C ILE A 26 -17.00 32.46 1.36
N GLY A 27 -15.76 32.94 1.41
CA GLY A 27 -14.58 32.11 1.69
C GLY A 27 -14.74 31.32 2.98
N HIS A 28 -15.07 31.97 4.08
CA HIS A 28 -15.30 31.29 5.36
C HIS A 28 -16.43 30.25 5.31
N LEU A 29 -17.51 30.52 4.58
CA LEU A 29 -18.59 29.55 4.44
C LEU A 29 -18.18 28.32 3.61
N VAL A 30 -17.34 28.50 2.59
CA VAL A 30 -16.77 27.41 1.79
C VAL A 30 -15.85 26.56 2.66
N ASP A 31 -14.95 27.19 3.40
CA ASP A 31 -14.01 26.49 4.30
C ASP A 31 -14.76 25.68 5.38
N GLU A 32 -15.80 26.26 5.97
CA GLU A 32 -16.64 25.56 6.94
C GLU A 32 -17.32 24.32 6.33
N ARG A 33 -17.88 24.45 5.13
CA ARG A 33 -18.51 23.32 4.42
C ARG A 33 -17.51 22.22 4.08
N GLN A 34 -16.33 22.59 3.59
CA GLN A 34 -15.25 21.63 3.31
C GLN A 34 -14.79 20.92 4.58
N GLY A 35 -14.64 21.66 5.68
CA GLY A 35 -14.30 21.10 6.99
C GLY A 35 -15.32 20.06 7.47
N ARG A 36 -16.61 20.36 7.36
CA ARG A 36 -17.70 19.42 7.72
C ARG A 36 -17.75 18.20 6.81
N GLN A 37 -17.48 18.38 5.51
CA GLN A 37 -17.37 17.25 4.58
C GLN A 37 -16.21 16.33 4.95
N ALA A 38 -15.04 16.90 5.21
CA ALA A 38 -13.87 16.13 5.64
C ALA A 38 -14.11 15.40 6.97
N GLU A 39 -14.88 15.97 7.88
CA GLU A 39 -15.29 15.30 9.12
C GLU A 39 -16.23 14.13 8.86
N ALA A 40 -17.18 14.26 7.95
CA ALA A 40 -18.07 13.18 7.54
C ALA A 40 -17.28 12.02 6.92
N VAL A 41 -16.30 12.31 6.03
CA VAL A 41 -15.39 11.30 5.47
C VAL A 41 -14.63 10.57 6.56
N ARG A 42 -13.96 11.30 7.46
CA ARG A 42 -13.23 10.71 8.60
C ARG A 42 -14.13 9.87 9.52
N SER A 43 -15.39 10.25 9.65
CA SER A 43 -16.36 9.47 10.44
C SER A 43 -16.64 8.10 9.81
N VAL A 44 -16.78 8.05 8.48
CA VAL A 44 -16.96 6.79 7.74
C VAL A 44 -15.68 5.96 7.77
N GLU A 45 -14.52 6.57 7.53
CA GLU A 45 -13.22 5.90 7.60
C GLU A 45 -12.93 5.25 8.96
N ARG A 46 -13.41 5.86 10.06
CA ARG A 46 -13.28 5.27 11.40
C ARG A 46 -14.15 4.03 11.58
N SER A 47 -15.33 4.01 10.98
CA SER A 47 -16.27 2.89 11.12
C SER A 47 -16.02 1.75 10.12
N ASP A 48 -15.51 2.06 8.93
CA ASP A 48 -15.29 1.08 7.87
C ASP A 48 -13.79 0.94 7.57
N ALA A 49 -13.32 1.58 6.50
CA ALA A 49 -11.91 1.66 6.13
C ALA A 49 -11.70 2.91 5.27
N GLY A 50 -10.51 3.47 5.33
CA GLY A 50 -10.10 4.62 4.54
C GLY A 50 -9.77 4.27 3.08
N ALA A 51 -9.16 5.23 2.40
CA ALA A 51 -8.64 5.03 1.06
C ALA A 51 -7.63 3.88 1.02
N GLN A 52 -7.79 2.97 0.06
CA GLN A 52 -6.95 1.78 -0.05
C GLN A 52 -5.84 1.98 -1.09
N THR A 53 -4.64 1.65 -0.66
CA THR A 53 -3.48 1.49 -1.53
C THR A 53 -2.87 0.13 -1.28
N LEU A 54 -2.81 -0.69 -2.33
CA LEU A 54 -2.13 -1.97 -2.34
C LEU A 54 -0.73 -1.78 -2.90
N VAL A 55 0.27 -2.43 -2.29
CA VAL A 55 1.65 -2.46 -2.79
C VAL A 55 2.11 -3.91 -2.87
N GLY A 56 2.64 -4.32 -3.99
CA GLY A 56 3.05 -5.68 -4.25
C GLY A 56 2.13 -6.44 -5.21
N PRO A 57 2.09 -7.78 -5.15
CA PRO A 57 2.75 -8.67 -4.19
C PRO A 57 4.26 -8.79 -4.44
N TRP A 58 4.99 -9.23 -3.43
CA TRP A 58 6.37 -9.68 -3.56
C TRP A 58 6.63 -10.89 -2.67
N LEU A 59 7.70 -11.64 -2.99
CA LEU A 59 8.24 -12.62 -2.07
C LEU A 59 9.17 -11.94 -1.08
N ALA A 60 9.11 -12.35 0.17
CA ALA A 60 10.00 -11.85 1.21
C ALA A 60 10.48 -12.96 2.12
N ARG A 61 11.68 -12.77 2.69
CA ARG A 61 12.18 -13.55 3.82
C ARG A 61 13.10 -12.70 4.68
N ARG A 62 13.08 -12.91 5.97
CA ARG A 62 14.00 -12.29 6.91
C ARG A 62 15.29 -13.11 6.95
N CYS A 63 16.43 -12.48 6.78
CA CYS A 63 17.73 -13.10 6.83
C CYS A 63 18.57 -12.49 7.96
N VAL A 64 19.33 -13.33 8.63
CA VAL A 64 20.30 -13.00 9.67
C VAL A 64 21.66 -13.49 9.23
N GLU A 65 22.62 -12.60 9.17
CA GLU A 65 24.01 -12.87 8.82
C GLU A 65 24.88 -12.59 10.03
N GLU A 66 25.69 -13.56 10.40
CA GLU A 66 26.63 -13.48 11.52
C GLU A 66 28.05 -13.76 11.05
N TRP A 67 28.99 -12.95 11.46
CA TRP A 67 30.42 -13.15 11.17
C TRP A 67 31.27 -12.72 12.36
N ASP A 68 32.42 -13.32 12.47
CA ASP A 68 33.35 -13.03 13.56
C ASP A 68 34.38 -12.00 13.08
N THR A 69 34.53 -10.91 13.84
CA THR A 69 35.52 -9.87 13.63
C THR A 69 36.52 -9.90 14.79
N THR A 70 37.79 -9.61 14.47
CA THR A 70 38.82 -9.47 15.50
C THR A 70 39.04 -8.00 15.79
N VAL A 71 38.78 -7.60 17.03
CA VAL A 71 38.96 -6.23 17.52
C VAL A 71 40.14 -6.20 18.51
N GLY A 72 40.94 -5.15 18.42
CA GLY A 72 42.13 -4.94 19.27
C GLY A 72 43.45 -5.33 18.59
N GLU A 73 44.57 -4.90 19.17
CA GLU A 73 45.91 -5.16 18.68
C GLU A 73 46.72 -5.99 19.69
N GLY A 74 47.67 -6.75 19.18
CA GLY A 74 48.60 -7.53 19.99
C GLY A 74 47.95 -8.56 20.91
N ARG A 75 48.19 -8.48 22.22
CA ARG A 75 47.68 -9.42 23.23
C ARG A 75 46.21 -9.17 23.62
N ASP A 76 45.66 -8.01 23.26
CA ASP A 76 44.27 -7.62 23.57
C ASP A 76 43.28 -7.95 22.43
N ARG A 77 43.67 -8.82 21.50
CA ARG A 77 42.80 -9.30 20.44
C ARG A 77 41.63 -10.08 21.04
N LYS A 78 40.43 -9.62 20.72
CA LYS A 78 39.16 -10.30 21.08
C LYS A 78 38.37 -10.57 19.81
N THR A 79 37.81 -11.76 19.73
CA THR A 79 36.86 -12.08 18.68
C THR A 79 35.46 -11.59 19.12
N GLN A 80 34.84 -10.78 18.28
CA GLN A 80 33.48 -10.28 18.47
C GLN A 80 32.63 -10.78 17.31
N THR A 81 31.45 -11.36 17.62
CA THR A 81 30.48 -11.74 16.60
C THR A 81 29.62 -10.53 16.25
N GLU A 82 29.68 -10.15 15.02
CA GLU A 82 28.83 -9.12 14.41
C GLU A 82 27.60 -9.78 13.83
N ARG A 83 26.46 -9.08 13.91
CA ARG A 83 25.17 -9.57 13.42
C ARG A 83 24.50 -8.50 12.58
N ARG A 84 23.97 -8.89 11.42
CA ARG A 84 23.18 -8.05 10.54
C ARG A 84 21.86 -8.75 10.24
N GLU A 85 20.75 -8.04 10.45
CA GLU A 85 19.41 -8.47 10.02
C GLU A 85 18.96 -7.63 8.83
N TRP A 86 18.33 -8.28 7.87
CA TRP A 86 17.79 -7.63 6.69
C TRP A 86 16.68 -8.45 6.07
N GLN A 87 15.84 -7.78 5.29
CA GLN A 87 14.76 -8.43 4.58
C GLN A 87 15.12 -8.52 3.10
N TRP A 88 15.16 -9.75 2.61
CA TRP A 88 15.26 -10.01 1.19
C TRP A 88 13.88 -9.93 0.58
N ARG A 89 13.75 -9.28 -0.57
CA ARG A 89 12.50 -9.12 -1.32
C ARG A 89 12.73 -9.43 -2.78
N LEU A 90 11.74 -10.05 -3.42
CA LEU A 90 11.75 -10.36 -4.84
C LEU A 90 10.39 -10.04 -5.46
N ALA A 91 10.39 -9.12 -6.40
CA ALA A 91 9.22 -8.80 -7.20
C ALA A 91 8.88 -9.95 -8.16
N PRO A 92 7.61 -10.16 -8.53
CA PRO A 92 7.25 -11.11 -9.59
C PRO A 92 7.69 -10.61 -10.96
N ASP A 93 7.95 -11.53 -11.87
CA ASP A 93 8.23 -11.19 -13.27
C ASP A 93 6.97 -10.68 -13.96
N ARG A 94 5.81 -11.27 -13.64
CA ARG A 94 4.51 -10.90 -14.18
C ARG A 94 3.45 -10.83 -13.09
N LEU A 95 2.60 -9.80 -13.18
CA LEU A 95 1.40 -9.65 -12.37
C LEU A 95 0.21 -9.37 -13.29
N GLN A 96 -0.79 -10.24 -13.23
CA GLN A 96 -2.08 -10.01 -13.87
C GLN A 96 -3.15 -9.84 -12.81
N ALA A 97 -3.94 -8.78 -12.89
CA ALA A 97 -4.97 -8.52 -11.92
C ALA A 97 -6.27 -8.06 -12.59
N ASN A 98 -7.38 -8.58 -12.09
CA ASN A 98 -8.72 -8.21 -12.51
C ASN A 98 -9.53 -7.83 -11.27
N GLY A 99 -10.30 -6.75 -11.36
CA GLY A 99 -11.09 -6.27 -10.27
C GLY A 99 -12.47 -5.80 -10.68
N GLU A 100 -13.42 -5.94 -9.76
CA GLU A 100 -14.74 -5.32 -9.82
C GLU A 100 -14.90 -4.43 -8.59
N LEU A 101 -15.26 -3.19 -8.81
CA LEU A 101 -15.52 -2.21 -7.78
C LEU A 101 -17.00 -1.82 -7.84
N ARG A 102 -17.68 -1.92 -6.70
CA ARG A 102 -19.08 -1.52 -6.52
C ARG A 102 -19.14 -0.31 -5.61
N SER A 103 -19.81 0.73 -6.07
CA SER A 103 -20.02 1.94 -5.28
C SER A 103 -21.05 1.68 -4.19
N GLU A 104 -20.73 2.03 -2.97
CA GLU A 104 -21.57 1.91 -1.78
C GLU A 104 -21.66 3.28 -1.07
N PRO A 105 -22.43 4.24 -1.59
CA PRO A 105 -22.47 5.57 -1.00
C PRO A 105 -23.04 5.51 0.42
N ARG A 106 -22.31 6.11 1.38
CA ARG A 106 -22.67 6.23 2.79
C ARG A 106 -23.12 7.65 3.09
N ARG A 107 -24.24 7.82 3.76
CA ARG A 107 -24.71 9.13 4.21
C ARG A 107 -24.31 9.40 5.65
N ARG A 108 -23.78 10.61 5.88
CA ARG A 108 -23.49 11.15 7.22
C ARG A 108 -24.02 12.58 7.29
N GLY A 109 -25.19 12.74 7.95
CA GLY A 109 -25.92 14.00 7.94
C GLY A 109 -26.31 14.41 6.51
N LEU A 110 -25.88 15.57 6.08
CA LEU A 110 -26.14 16.11 4.74
C LEU A 110 -25.11 15.66 3.69
N TYR A 111 -24.05 14.97 4.11
CA TYR A 111 -22.94 14.60 3.21
C TYR A 111 -23.05 13.16 2.76
N THR A 112 -22.72 12.94 1.49
CA THR A 112 -22.54 11.60 0.92
C THR A 112 -21.04 11.31 0.84
N VAL A 113 -20.61 10.20 1.45
CA VAL A 113 -19.23 9.69 1.40
C VAL A 113 -19.23 8.51 0.43
N HIS A 114 -18.32 8.55 -0.53
CA HIS A 114 -18.18 7.49 -1.53
C HIS A 114 -17.36 6.33 -0.95
N ALA A 115 -18.06 5.35 -0.39
CA ALA A 115 -17.49 4.07 -0.02
C ALA A 115 -17.66 3.08 -1.18
N TYR A 116 -16.86 2.03 -1.16
CA TYR A 116 -16.90 0.95 -2.15
C TYR A 116 -16.56 -0.40 -1.53
N GLY A 117 -17.11 -1.45 -2.16
CA GLY A 117 -16.63 -2.82 -2.06
C GLY A 117 -15.88 -3.19 -3.33
N ALA A 118 -14.75 -3.85 -3.22
CA ALA A 118 -13.97 -4.33 -4.36
C ALA A 118 -13.66 -5.82 -4.23
N THR A 119 -13.83 -6.57 -5.31
CA THR A 119 -13.35 -7.95 -5.44
C THR A 119 -12.20 -7.97 -6.43
N LEU A 120 -11.04 -8.41 -5.98
CA LEU A 120 -9.82 -8.45 -6.77
C LEU A 120 -9.35 -9.90 -6.92
N LYS A 121 -9.00 -10.29 -8.15
CA LYS A 121 -8.32 -11.55 -8.45
C LYS A 121 -7.01 -11.23 -9.12
N ALA A 122 -5.92 -11.77 -8.61
CA ALA A 122 -4.61 -11.53 -9.16
C ALA A 122 -3.79 -12.80 -9.23
N GLU A 123 -2.90 -12.86 -10.21
CA GLU A 123 -1.94 -13.91 -10.45
C GLU A 123 -0.56 -13.31 -10.60
N ALA A 124 0.38 -13.74 -9.76
CA ALA A 124 1.77 -13.34 -9.79
C ALA A 124 2.66 -14.55 -10.12
N THR A 125 3.63 -14.36 -11.00
CA THR A 125 4.51 -15.42 -11.47
C THR A 125 5.97 -15.05 -11.28
N TRP A 126 6.76 -15.98 -10.75
CA TRP A 126 8.22 -15.93 -10.66
C TRP A 126 8.79 -17.09 -11.49
N SER A 127 9.54 -16.77 -12.53
CA SER A 127 9.88 -17.70 -13.62
C SER A 127 11.16 -18.50 -13.42
N THR A 128 11.98 -18.18 -12.42
CA THR A 128 13.27 -18.84 -12.24
C THR A 128 13.55 -19.27 -10.81
N ASP A 129 14.02 -20.50 -10.65
CA ASP A 129 14.46 -21.07 -9.37
C ASP A 129 15.65 -20.31 -8.77
N ALA A 130 16.56 -19.84 -9.61
CA ALA A 130 17.74 -19.09 -9.16
C ALA A 130 17.37 -17.80 -8.43
N ALA A 131 16.26 -17.14 -8.83
CA ALA A 131 15.76 -15.95 -8.20
C ALA A 131 15.15 -16.22 -6.80
N LEU A 132 14.67 -17.44 -6.56
CA LEU A 132 14.09 -17.87 -5.27
C LEU A 132 15.14 -18.33 -4.26
N ALA A 133 16.38 -18.55 -4.71
CA ALA A 133 17.47 -18.94 -3.83
C ALA A 133 17.74 -17.86 -2.78
N PRO A 134 18.14 -18.22 -1.55
CA PRO A 134 18.59 -17.24 -0.59
C PRO A 134 19.77 -16.45 -1.15
N PRO A 135 19.85 -15.16 -0.85
CA PRO A 135 21.01 -14.37 -1.25
C PRO A 135 22.28 -14.96 -0.62
N GLN A 136 23.40 -14.77 -1.29
CA GLN A 136 24.69 -15.15 -0.70
C GLN A 136 25.13 -14.13 0.34
N GLY A 137 25.53 -14.63 1.49
CA GLY A 137 26.15 -13.83 2.54
C GLY A 137 27.61 -13.47 2.21
N ARG A 138 28.26 -12.77 3.12
CA ARG A 138 29.70 -12.48 3.03
C ARG A 138 30.50 -13.79 3.09
N PRO A 139 31.66 -13.86 2.43
CA PRO A 139 32.56 -14.98 2.60
C PRO A 139 32.91 -15.20 4.08
N GLY A 140 32.73 -16.43 4.58
CA GLY A 140 32.99 -16.78 5.97
C GLY A 140 31.87 -16.41 6.97
N ALA A 141 30.79 -15.77 6.56
CA ALA A 141 29.63 -15.51 7.41
C ALA A 141 28.66 -16.70 7.43
N ARG A 142 27.96 -16.82 8.55
CA ARG A 142 26.85 -17.75 8.73
C ARG A 142 25.54 -17.02 8.37
N LEU A 143 24.93 -17.39 7.24
CA LEU A 143 23.66 -16.83 6.81
C LEU A 143 22.52 -17.80 7.16
N HIS A 144 21.53 -17.29 7.88
CA HIS A 144 20.28 -17.98 8.17
C HIS A 144 19.10 -17.14 7.66
N CYS A 145 18.23 -17.73 6.83
CA CYS A 145 17.02 -17.09 6.34
C CYS A 145 15.78 -17.84 6.81
N GLY A 146 14.79 -17.13 7.23
CA GLY A 146 13.47 -17.65 7.57
C GLY A 146 12.68 -18.19 6.36
N PRO A 147 11.42 -18.61 6.58
CA PRO A 147 10.57 -19.10 5.51
C PRO A 147 10.31 -18.03 4.45
N LEU A 148 10.08 -18.47 3.22
CA LEU A 148 9.68 -17.60 2.13
C LEU A 148 8.19 -17.30 2.25
N GLN A 149 7.86 -16.03 2.18
CA GLN A 149 6.49 -15.53 2.35
C GLN A 149 6.06 -14.74 1.12
N VAL A 150 4.78 -14.82 0.77
CA VAL A 150 4.13 -13.87 -0.13
C VAL A 150 3.62 -12.73 0.74
N VAL A 151 3.94 -11.50 0.36
CA VAL A 151 3.57 -10.29 1.10
C VAL A 151 2.81 -9.34 0.18
N LEU A 152 1.70 -8.80 0.68
CA LEU A 152 0.93 -7.74 0.07
C LEU A 152 0.68 -6.65 1.11
N SER A 153 1.23 -5.46 0.91
CA SER A 153 0.98 -4.33 1.81
C SER A 153 -0.32 -3.61 1.46
N LEU A 154 -0.99 -3.11 2.50
CA LEU A 154 -2.26 -2.38 2.42
C LEU A 154 -2.19 -1.13 3.31
N SER A 155 -2.73 -0.02 2.84
CA SER A 155 -2.77 1.21 3.64
C SER A 155 -3.68 1.08 4.86
N ASP A 156 -4.79 0.36 4.75
CA ASP A 156 -5.72 0.09 5.86
C ASP A 156 -6.22 -1.36 5.84
N ALA A 157 -5.63 -2.20 6.70
CA ALA A 157 -5.96 -3.62 6.79
C ALA A 157 -7.41 -3.89 7.29
N ARG A 158 -8.07 -2.90 7.90
CA ARG A 158 -9.48 -3.02 8.32
C ARG A 158 -10.43 -3.19 7.13
N GLY A 159 -10.00 -2.74 5.95
CA GLY A 159 -10.76 -2.89 4.72
C GLY A 159 -10.76 -4.31 4.15
N VAL A 160 -9.92 -5.21 4.64
CA VAL A 160 -9.90 -6.61 4.17
C VAL A 160 -11.13 -7.34 4.67
N ARG A 161 -11.96 -7.82 3.75
CA ARG A 161 -13.17 -8.62 4.03
C ARG A 161 -12.92 -10.10 3.78
N GLU A 162 -12.14 -10.40 2.78
CA GLU A 162 -11.77 -11.75 2.39
C GLU A 162 -10.36 -11.75 1.82
N ALA A 163 -9.59 -12.80 2.11
CA ALA A 163 -8.28 -13.02 1.52
C ALA A 163 -8.02 -14.52 1.38
N ALA A 164 -7.78 -14.97 0.16
CA ALA A 164 -7.38 -16.34 -0.14
C ALA A 164 -6.17 -16.30 -1.08
N LEU A 165 -5.12 -17.04 -0.72
CA LEU A 165 -3.89 -17.15 -1.47
C LEU A 165 -3.59 -18.65 -1.74
N ASN A 166 -3.12 -18.94 -2.95
CA ASN A 166 -2.68 -20.28 -3.33
C ASN A 166 -1.34 -20.21 -4.06
N ALA A 167 -0.43 -21.12 -3.75
CA ALA A 167 0.82 -21.29 -4.45
C ALA A 167 0.76 -22.60 -5.28
N ASN A 168 0.84 -22.50 -6.59
CA ASN A 168 0.73 -23.65 -7.52
C ASN A 168 -0.47 -24.57 -7.22
N GLY A 169 -1.64 -23.97 -6.89
CA GLY A 169 -2.87 -24.69 -6.55
C GLY A 169 -2.98 -25.15 -5.09
N GLN A 170 -1.95 -24.99 -4.27
CA GLN A 170 -1.97 -25.32 -2.86
C GLN A 170 -2.38 -24.08 -2.05
N ALA A 171 -3.45 -24.19 -1.25
CA ALA A 171 -3.91 -23.11 -0.39
C ALA A 171 -2.88 -22.76 0.70
N MET A 172 -2.71 -21.46 0.94
CA MET A 172 -1.82 -20.93 1.98
C MET A 172 -2.62 -20.30 3.12
N THR A 173 -2.08 -20.40 4.33
CA THR A 173 -2.67 -19.72 5.49
C THR A 173 -2.28 -18.24 5.46
N VAL A 174 -3.27 -17.37 5.33
CA VAL A 174 -3.07 -15.93 5.29
C VAL A 174 -3.08 -15.37 6.72
N ALA A 175 -2.07 -14.60 7.06
CA ALA A 175 -1.96 -13.85 8.29
C ALA A 175 -2.10 -12.34 8.04
N ALA A 176 -2.70 -11.64 8.99
CA ALA A 176 -2.77 -10.19 8.97
C ALA A 176 -1.44 -9.57 9.42
N GLY A 177 -1.10 -8.44 8.82
CA GLY A 177 0.18 -7.78 9.02
C GLY A 177 1.25 -8.28 8.05
N THR A 178 2.42 -7.70 8.13
CA THR A 178 3.62 -8.14 7.42
C THR A 178 4.80 -8.08 8.36
N ASP A 179 5.80 -8.92 8.17
CA ASP A 179 7.06 -8.86 8.92
C ASP A 179 8.00 -7.76 8.40
N ASP A 180 7.51 -6.88 7.53
CA ASP A 180 8.26 -5.79 6.95
C ASP A 180 8.15 -4.53 7.84
N PRO A 181 9.26 -4.07 8.47
CA PRO A 181 9.23 -2.89 9.33
C PRO A 181 8.85 -1.59 8.60
N GLN A 182 9.08 -1.52 7.29
CA GLN A 182 8.76 -0.34 6.48
C GLN A 182 7.29 -0.32 6.04
N MET A 183 6.68 -1.50 5.91
CA MET A 183 5.30 -1.66 5.46
C MET A 183 4.57 -2.69 6.35
N PRO A 184 4.37 -2.41 7.65
CA PRO A 184 3.91 -3.40 8.63
C PRO A 184 2.43 -3.78 8.47
N ARG A 185 1.67 -3.03 7.67
CA ARG A 185 0.25 -3.30 7.43
C ARG A 185 0.08 -4.08 6.14
N GLY A 186 -0.76 -5.09 6.16
CA GLY A 186 -1.04 -5.88 4.97
C GLY A 186 -1.41 -7.31 5.29
N LEU A 187 -1.07 -8.19 4.39
CA LEU A 187 -1.27 -9.63 4.45
C LEU A 187 0.03 -10.34 4.11
N GLN A 188 0.27 -11.46 4.77
CA GLN A 188 1.37 -12.35 4.43
C GLN A 188 0.91 -13.79 4.50
N ALA A 189 1.56 -14.66 3.73
CA ALA A 189 1.35 -16.10 3.76
C ALA A 189 2.66 -16.82 3.50
N GLU A 190 2.98 -17.82 4.32
CA GLU A 190 4.17 -18.65 4.10
C GLU A 190 3.95 -19.57 2.91
N LEU A 191 4.97 -19.67 2.06
CA LEU A 191 4.99 -20.66 0.99
C LEU A 191 5.11 -22.08 1.57
N PRO A 192 4.52 -23.07 0.91
CA PRO A 192 4.70 -24.47 1.31
C PRO A 192 6.18 -24.84 1.45
N THR A 193 6.51 -25.72 2.40
CA THR A 193 7.89 -26.05 2.79
C THR A 193 8.81 -26.43 1.64
N GLY A 194 8.26 -27.04 0.57
CA GLY A 194 9.01 -27.37 -0.63
C GLY A 194 9.63 -26.19 -1.37
N TRP A 195 9.19 -24.96 -1.11
CA TRP A 195 9.74 -23.73 -1.68
C TRP A 195 10.84 -23.10 -0.81
N ASN A 196 10.89 -23.42 0.48
CA ASN A 196 11.90 -22.90 1.40
C ASN A 196 13.29 -23.52 1.19
N SER A 197 13.33 -24.72 0.65
CA SER A 197 14.54 -25.51 0.42
C SER A 197 14.72 -25.85 -1.05
N ALA A 198 14.29 -24.97 -1.96
CA ALA A 198 14.30 -25.27 -3.39
C ALA A 198 15.70 -25.76 -3.84
N PRO A 199 15.87 -27.03 -4.22
CA PRO A 199 17.10 -27.45 -4.84
C PRO A 199 17.23 -26.69 -6.17
N VAL A 200 18.41 -26.18 -6.45
CA VAL A 200 18.77 -25.63 -7.75
C VAL A 200 18.41 -26.68 -8.80
N GLY A 201 17.47 -26.37 -9.69
CA GLY A 201 17.05 -27.30 -10.76
C GLY A 201 15.55 -27.66 -10.83
N ARG A 202 14.70 -27.02 -10.04
CA ARG A 202 13.25 -27.14 -10.20
C ARG A 202 12.81 -26.28 -11.38
N ALA A 203 12.41 -26.92 -12.47
CA ALA A 203 12.02 -26.24 -13.72
C ALA A 203 10.61 -25.58 -13.67
N ALA A 204 9.96 -25.55 -12.52
CA ALA A 204 8.59 -25.04 -12.40
C ALA A 204 8.57 -23.61 -11.86
N ALA A 205 7.97 -22.69 -12.62
CA ALA A 205 7.66 -21.35 -12.15
C ALA A 205 6.78 -21.38 -10.88
N LEU A 206 7.03 -20.48 -9.95
CA LEU A 206 6.13 -20.23 -8.84
C LEU A 206 4.99 -19.35 -9.34
N GLN A 207 3.77 -19.84 -9.23
CA GLN A 207 2.55 -19.11 -9.52
C GLN A 207 1.77 -18.93 -8.23
N VAL A 208 1.47 -17.68 -7.88
CA VAL A 208 0.64 -17.35 -6.75
C VAL A 208 -0.64 -16.70 -7.23
N THR A 209 -1.78 -17.31 -6.92
CA THR A 209 -3.09 -16.73 -7.15
C THR A 209 -3.62 -16.13 -5.86
N MET A 210 -4.25 -14.95 -5.97
CA MET A 210 -4.82 -14.20 -4.86
C MET A 210 -6.26 -13.82 -5.17
N GLN A 211 -7.15 -14.00 -4.20
CA GLN A 211 -8.50 -13.47 -4.22
C GLN A 211 -8.69 -12.61 -2.99
N LEU A 212 -9.08 -11.34 -3.19
CA LEU A 212 -9.22 -10.36 -2.15
C LEU A 212 -10.59 -9.69 -2.23
N GLY A 213 -11.29 -9.63 -1.13
CA GLY A 213 -12.45 -8.78 -0.90
C GLY A 213 -12.02 -7.57 -0.09
N LEU A 214 -12.19 -6.37 -0.62
CA LEU A 214 -11.78 -5.13 0.04
C LEU A 214 -12.96 -4.17 0.17
N ALA A 215 -12.93 -3.37 1.22
CA ALA A 215 -13.78 -2.19 1.37
C ALA A 215 -12.91 -0.95 1.59
N GLY A 216 -13.39 0.19 1.18
CA GLY A 216 -12.67 1.45 1.37
C GLY A 216 -13.53 2.65 1.02
N THR A 217 -12.92 3.84 1.11
CA THR A 217 -13.53 5.10 0.77
C THR A 217 -12.69 5.84 -0.29
N GLU A 218 -13.35 6.61 -1.12
CA GLU A 218 -12.78 7.60 -2.05
C GLU A 218 -11.80 7.05 -3.11
N ARG A 219 -10.82 6.23 -2.72
CA ARG A 219 -9.74 5.81 -3.63
C ARG A 219 -9.36 4.34 -3.45
N LEU A 220 -9.20 3.65 -4.57
CA LEU A 220 -8.50 2.37 -4.67
C LEU A 220 -7.29 2.54 -5.59
N ALA A 221 -6.09 2.31 -5.07
CA ALA A 221 -4.86 2.36 -5.83
C ALA A 221 -4.10 1.03 -5.69
N TRP A 222 -3.39 0.65 -6.73
CA TRP A 222 -2.46 -0.46 -6.70
C TRP A 222 -1.11 0.01 -7.23
N VAL A 223 -0.07 -0.12 -6.42
CA VAL A 223 1.31 0.10 -6.82
C VAL A 223 1.89 -1.27 -7.20
N PRO A 224 2.01 -1.55 -8.49
CA PRO A 224 2.53 -2.84 -8.94
C PRO A 224 4.02 -2.92 -8.67
N ALA A 225 4.46 -4.08 -8.17
CA ALA A 225 5.88 -4.38 -7.94
C ALA A 225 6.31 -5.55 -8.82
N ALA A 226 6.02 -5.51 -10.12
CA ALA A 226 6.31 -6.58 -11.06
C ALA A 226 7.08 -6.08 -12.28
N GLY A 227 7.83 -6.97 -12.94
CA GLY A 227 8.51 -6.66 -14.19
C GLY A 227 7.52 -6.32 -15.31
N GLN A 228 6.39 -7.02 -15.35
CA GLN A 228 5.26 -6.74 -16.23
C GLN A 228 3.97 -6.78 -15.45
N THR A 229 3.11 -5.76 -15.63
CA THR A 229 1.81 -5.69 -14.94
C THR A 229 0.69 -5.48 -15.96
N GLU A 230 -0.37 -6.26 -15.82
CA GLU A 230 -1.64 -6.06 -16.50
C GLU A 230 -2.73 -5.92 -15.44
N TRP A 231 -3.41 -4.77 -15.46
CA TRP A 231 -4.47 -4.44 -14.53
C TRP A 231 -5.76 -4.12 -15.27
N ARG A 232 -6.85 -4.81 -14.93
CA ARG A 232 -8.19 -4.53 -15.45
C ARG A 232 -9.14 -4.30 -14.29
N LEU A 233 -9.74 -3.12 -14.22
CA LEU A 233 -10.71 -2.77 -13.21
C LEU A 233 -12.01 -2.37 -13.87
N LYS A 234 -13.11 -3.01 -13.46
CA LYS A 234 -14.48 -2.60 -13.79
C LYS A 234 -15.08 -1.87 -12.59
N SER A 235 -15.81 -0.80 -12.84
CA SER A 235 -16.47 -0.04 -11.79
C SER A 235 -17.88 0.36 -12.26
N ASP A 236 -18.83 0.33 -11.35
CA ASP A 236 -20.16 0.89 -11.51
C ASP A 236 -20.24 2.36 -11.07
N TRP A 237 -19.13 2.94 -10.66
CA TRP A 237 -19.07 4.34 -10.27
C TRP A 237 -19.35 5.24 -11.49
N PRO A 238 -20.37 6.15 -11.41
CA PRO A 238 -20.83 6.90 -12.58
C PRO A 238 -19.80 7.92 -13.10
N HIS A 239 -18.89 8.37 -12.28
CA HIS A 239 -17.87 9.37 -12.61
C HIS A 239 -16.50 9.01 -12.05
N PRO A 240 -15.87 7.90 -12.50
CA PRO A 240 -14.56 7.53 -12.03
C PRO A 240 -13.51 8.52 -12.54
N SER A 241 -12.56 8.92 -11.70
CA SER A 241 -11.33 9.59 -12.13
C SER A 241 -10.17 8.60 -12.05
N PHE A 242 -9.44 8.47 -13.15
CA PHE A 242 -8.26 7.63 -13.23
C PHE A 242 -7.02 8.53 -13.14
N GLY A 243 -6.18 8.26 -12.14
CA GLY A 243 -4.87 8.89 -11.99
C GLY A 243 -3.79 7.84 -12.20
N GLY A 244 -2.71 8.20 -12.90
CA GLY A 244 -1.54 7.40 -13.13
C GLY A 244 -0.28 8.23 -12.96
#